data_b0ff3a0b1f607b3f0ef98e3a4e2f5cd1
#
_entry.id   b0ff3a0b1f607b3f0ef98e3a4e2f5cd1
#
_cell.length_a   1.000
_cell.length_b   1.000
_cell.length_c   1.000
_cell.angle_alpha   90.00
_cell.angle_beta   90.00
_cell.angle_gamma   90.00
#
_symmetry.space_group_name_H-M   'P 1'
#
loop_
_entity.id
_entity.type
_entity.pdbx_description
1 polymer ?
#
loop_
_entity_poly.entity_id
_entity_poly.type
_entity_poly.pdbx_seq_one_letter_code
_entity_poly.pdbx_strand_id
1 'polypeptide(L)'
;MADLARLSMNTITVRDQWTLAQCIEGCARHGISSIDPWRDKLSEYGLANAARHFRDAGVGVSGVCRGGLFTAGDHQAAFEDNRRAIDEAASLGADCLVIVVGGLQAGSKNLQGARSLVTDALAKILPYARAAGVTLALEPLHPMTCADRSVLSTTAQALGIAEALGEGVGLALDVYHIWWDPDLERSIAAAAGRIAAFHVCDWLVPTRDLVFDRGMMGDGVIDISRIRALVDAAGYQGPIGVEIMSERDWWRRDPDEVLGIAKQRFADV
;
A
#
# COMPACT_ATOMS: atom_id res chain seq x y z
N MET A 1 9.81 -11.05 -20.60
CA MET A 1 8.45 -11.35 -20.12
C MET A 1 8.40 -10.92 -18.67
N ALA A 2 7.42 -10.12 -18.28
CA ALA A 2 7.25 -9.73 -16.88
C ALA A 2 7.06 -10.98 -16.03
N ASP A 3 7.69 -10.98 -14.86
CA ASP A 3 7.58 -12.09 -13.91
C ASP A 3 6.22 -12.05 -13.20
N LEU A 4 5.24 -12.78 -13.75
CA LEU A 4 3.90 -12.91 -13.15
C LEU A 4 3.93 -13.49 -11.73
N ALA A 5 5.03 -14.12 -11.32
CA ALA A 5 5.18 -14.59 -9.94
C ALA A 5 5.24 -13.45 -8.91
N ARG A 6 5.57 -12.24 -9.36
CA ARG A 6 5.55 -11.02 -8.51
C ARG A 6 4.21 -10.30 -8.48
N LEU A 7 3.23 -10.72 -9.27
CA LEU A 7 1.91 -10.11 -9.25
C LEU A 7 1.22 -10.38 -7.92
N SER A 8 0.83 -9.31 -7.23
CA SER A 8 -0.04 -9.31 -6.06
C SER A 8 -1.32 -8.54 -6.33
N MET A 9 -2.38 -8.88 -5.61
CA MET A 9 -3.68 -8.23 -5.76
C MET A 9 -4.08 -7.55 -4.46
N ASN A 10 -4.13 -6.22 -4.48
CA ASN A 10 -4.72 -5.49 -3.36
C ASN A 10 -6.24 -5.67 -3.38
N THR A 11 -6.83 -6.08 -2.25
CA THR A 11 -8.26 -6.40 -2.18
C THR A 11 -9.17 -5.20 -2.45
N ILE A 12 -8.64 -3.97 -2.37
CA ILE A 12 -9.37 -2.75 -2.74
C ILE A 12 -9.75 -2.74 -4.23
N THR A 13 -9.02 -3.44 -5.09
CA THR A 13 -9.25 -3.48 -6.54
C THR A 13 -10.57 -4.15 -6.91
N VAL A 14 -11.05 -5.06 -6.06
CA VAL A 14 -12.33 -5.76 -6.20
C VAL A 14 -13.21 -5.59 -4.95
N ARG A 15 -13.10 -4.42 -4.31
CA ARG A 15 -13.67 -4.12 -2.98
C ARG A 15 -15.16 -4.42 -2.90
N ASP A 16 -15.93 -3.94 -3.87
CA ASP A 16 -17.39 -3.98 -3.81
C ASP A 16 -17.97 -5.31 -4.34
N GLN A 17 -17.13 -6.08 -5.06
CA GLN A 17 -17.57 -7.32 -5.71
C GLN A 17 -17.33 -8.56 -4.85
N TRP A 18 -16.19 -8.63 -4.14
CA TRP A 18 -15.76 -9.83 -3.41
C TRP A 18 -15.50 -9.59 -1.93
N THR A 19 -15.87 -10.59 -1.11
CA THR A 19 -15.39 -10.76 0.26
C THR A 19 -13.92 -11.18 0.24
N LEU A 20 -13.24 -11.14 1.41
CA LEU A 20 -11.86 -11.61 1.49
C LEU A 20 -11.71 -13.08 1.09
N ALA A 21 -12.65 -13.93 1.50
CA ALA A 21 -12.64 -15.35 1.11
C ALA A 21 -12.67 -15.50 -0.42
N GLN A 22 -13.57 -14.77 -1.10
CA GLN A 22 -13.66 -14.79 -2.56
C GLN A 22 -12.42 -14.20 -3.24
N CYS A 23 -11.76 -13.18 -2.63
CA CYS A 23 -10.48 -12.67 -3.13
C CYS A 23 -9.40 -13.75 -3.09
N ILE A 24 -9.28 -14.50 -1.97
CA ILE A 24 -8.29 -15.58 -1.82
C ILE A 24 -8.54 -16.68 -2.86
N GLU A 25 -9.78 -17.15 -2.98
CA GLU A 25 -10.17 -18.18 -3.94
C GLU A 25 -9.99 -17.72 -5.39
N GLY A 26 -10.36 -16.46 -5.70
CA GLY A 26 -10.20 -15.85 -7.01
C GLY A 26 -8.73 -15.76 -7.41
N CYS A 27 -7.86 -15.25 -6.53
CA CYS A 27 -6.43 -15.16 -6.79
C CYS A 27 -5.81 -16.56 -6.99
N ALA A 28 -6.17 -17.55 -6.16
CA ALA A 28 -5.73 -18.93 -6.35
C ALA A 28 -6.13 -19.49 -7.71
N ARG A 29 -7.40 -19.31 -8.14
CA ARG A 29 -7.89 -19.73 -9.47
C ARG A 29 -7.13 -19.07 -10.62
N HIS A 30 -6.80 -17.80 -10.48
CA HIS A 30 -6.04 -17.04 -11.49
C HIS A 30 -4.53 -17.26 -11.43
N GLY A 31 -4.01 -18.03 -10.44
CA GLY A 31 -2.58 -18.24 -10.24
C GLY A 31 -1.85 -16.99 -9.79
N ILE A 32 -2.52 -16.09 -9.08
CA ILE A 32 -1.94 -14.92 -8.42
C ILE A 32 -1.48 -15.37 -7.04
N SER A 33 -0.17 -15.24 -6.78
CA SER A 33 0.48 -15.90 -5.63
C SER A 33 0.38 -15.13 -4.33
N SER A 34 -0.01 -13.84 -4.35
CA SER A 34 -0.09 -13.03 -3.14
C SER A 34 -1.21 -11.99 -3.20
N ILE A 35 -1.61 -11.52 -2.03
CA ILE A 35 -2.69 -10.53 -1.83
C ILE A 35 -2.24 -9.50 -0.79
N ASP A 36 -2.68 -8.25 -0.95
CA ASP A 36 -2.65 -7.19 0.05
C ASP A 36 -4.05 -6.99 0.64
N PRO A 37 -4.41 -7.67 1.74
CA PRO A 37 -5.74 -7.52 2.33
C PRO A 37 -5.90 -6.19 3.04
N TRP A 38 -7.07 -5.56 2.87
CA TRP A 38 -7.50 -4.43 3.68
C TRP A 38 -8.08 -4.89 5.01
N ARG A 39 -7.80 -4.16 6.09
CA ARG A 39 -8.15 -4.52 7.46
C ARG A 39 -9.66 -4.60 7.73
N ASP A 40 -10.49 -3.82 7.02
CA ASP A 40 -11.95 -3.95 7.09
C ASP A 40 -12.39 -5.35 6.60
N LYS A 41 -11.86 -5.81 5.48
CA LYS A 41 -12.10 -7.17 4.95
C LYS A 41 -11.62 -8.26 5.91
N LEU A 42 -10.46 -8.04 6.56
CA LEU A 42 -9.94 -8.94 7.61
C LEU A 42 -10.88 -8.99 8.82
N SER A 43 -11.36 -7.83 9.27
CA SER A 43 -12.30 -7.72 10.40
C SER A 43 -13.62 -8.43 10.11
N GLU A 44 -14.17 -8.28 8.90
CA GLU A 44 -15.41 -8.93 8.48
C GLU A 44 -15.28 -10.47 8.43
N TYR A 45 -14.16 -10.98 7.94
CA TYR A 45 -13.94 -12.43 7.76
C TYR A 45 -13.42 -13.10 9.02
N GLY A 46 -12.75 -12.34 9.89
CA GLY A 46 -12.08 -12.79 11.09
C GLY A 46 -10.64 -13.27 10.84
N LEU A 47 -9.70 -12.72 11.61
CA LEU A 47 -8.26 -12.92 11.42
C LEU A 47 -7.83 -14.40 11.39
N ALA A 48 -8.35 -15.21 12.33
CA ALA A 48 -8.02 -16.63 12.40
C ALA A 48 -8.52 -17.43 11.18
N ASN A 49 -9.70 -17.06 10.65
CA ASN A 49 -10.24 -17.68 9.44
C ASN A 49 -9.39 -17.27 8.23
N ALA A 50 -9.04 -15.98 8.12
CA ALA A 50 -8.19 -15.46 7.04
C ALA A 50 -6.82 -16.16 7.04
N ALA A 51 -6.13 -16.20 8.17
CA ALA A 51 -4.81 -16.84 8.29
C ALA A 51 -4.82 -18.33 7.91
N ARG A 52 -5.89 -19.06 8.27
CA ARG A 52 -6.07 -20.45 7.83
C ARG A 52 -6.31 -20.53 6.32
N HIS A 53 -7.23 -19.71 5.80
CA HIS A 53 -7.61 -19.75 4.39
C HIS A 53 -6.45 -19.39 3.45
N PHE A 54 -5.65 -18.36 3.77
CA PHE A 54 -4.43 -18.03 3.03
C PHE A 54 -3.48 -19.23 2.94
N ARG A 55 -3.22 -19.91 4.07
CA ARG A 55 -2.36 -21.10 4.09
C ARG A 55 -2.92 -22.25 3.27
N ASP A 56 -4.23 -22.55 3.44
CA ASP A 56 -4.90 -23.67 2.76
C ASP A 56 -4.97 -23.46 1.24
N ALA A 57 -5.11 -22.20 0.79
CA ALA A 57 -5.12 -21.83 -0.62
C ALA A 57 -3.71 -21.69 -1.23
N GLY A 58 -2.65 -21.67 -0.42
CA GLY A 58 -1.28 -21.43 -0.88
C GLY A 58 -1.04 -20.02 -1.42
N VAL A 59 -1.82 -19.04 -0.96
CA VAL A 59 -1.71 -17.62 -1.34
C VAL A 59 -1.00 -16.85 -0.22
N GLY A 60 0.07 -16.12 -0.57
CA GLY A 60 0.83 -15.32 0.36
C GLY A 60 0.15 -13.97 0.69
N VAL A 61 0.68 -13.27 1.69
CA VAL A 61 0.23 -11.92 2.07
C VAL A 61 1.42 -10.97 1.90
N SER A 62 1.37 -10.12 0.86
CA SER A 62 2.45 -9.19 0.49
C SER A 62 2.49 -7.93 1.36
N GLY A 63 1.35 -7.53 1.90
CA GLY A 63 1.24 -6.42 2.82
C GLY A 63 -0.12 -6.42 3.47
N VAL A 64 -0.31 -5.65 4.55
CA VAL A 64 -1.63 -5.38 5.12
C VAL A 64 -1.93 -3.90 4.98
N CYS A 65 -3.06 -3.56 4.39
CA CYS A 65 -3.55 -2.20 4.25
C CYS A 65 -4.68 -1.94 5.27
N ARG A 66 -4.55 -0.96 6.11
CA ARG A 66 -3.43 -0.10 6.42
C ARG A 66 -3.41 0.25 7.92
N GLY A 67 -2.24 0.56 8.44
CA GLY A 67 -2.04 1.25 9.70
C GLY A 67 -1.86 2.77 9.50
N GLY A 68 -1.49 3.46 10.56
CA GLY A 68 -1.16 4.89 10.54
C GLY A 68 -2.17 5.78 11.27
N LEU A 69 -2.64 6.84 10.59
CA LEU A 69 -3.55 7.86 11.12
C LEU A 69 -3.06 8.51 12.41
N PHE A 70 -1.73 8.66 12.58
CA PHE A 70 -1.09 9.18 13.80
C PHE A 70 -1.47 10.62 14.12
N THR A 71 -1.88 11.40 13.11
CA THR A 71 -2.35 12.77 13.28
C THR A 71 -3.81 12.88 13.72
N ALA A 72 -4.52 11.77 13.90
CA ALA A 72 -5.87 11.77 14.46
C ALA A 72 -5.89 12.41 15.87
N GLY A 73 -7.00 13.03 16.24
CA GLY A 73 -7.09 13.75 17.51
C GLY A 73 -6.92 12.88 18.76
N ASP A 74 -7.32 11.60 18.69
CA ASP A 74 -7.07 10.63 19.77
C ASP A 74 -5.81 9.80 19.47
N HIS A 75 -4.68 10.27 19.97
CA HIS A 75 -3.39 9.62 19.79
C HIS A 75 -3.29 8.25 20.48
N GLN A 76 -4.02 8.04 21.59
CA GLN A 76 -4.01 6.75 22.28
C GLN A 76 -4.80 5.70 21.48
N ALA A 77 -5.97 6.06 20.99
CA ALA A 77 -6.75 5.17 20.12
C ALA A 77 -5.98 4.82 18.83
N ALA A 78 -5.31 5.80 18.21
CA ALA A 78 -4.45 5.56 17.06
C ALA A 78 -3.29 4.59 17.39
N PHE A 79 -2.65 4.74 18.54
CA PHE A 79 -1.57 3.84 18.99
C PHE A 79 -2.07 2.40 19.17
N GLU A 80 -3.21 2.22 19.86
CA GLU A 80 -3.79 0.89 20.08
C GLU A 80 -4.29 0.24 18.78
N ASP A 81 -4.82 1.03 17.85
CA ASP A 81 -5.19 0.53 16.53
C ASP A 81 -4.00 0.05 15.72
N ASN A 82 -2.89 0.80 15.75
CA ASN A 82 -1.65 0.39 15.07
C ASN A 82 -1.03 -0.87 15.71
N ARG A 83 -1.14 -1.07 17.03
CA ARG A 83 -0.75 -2.33 17.65
C ARG A 83 -1.55 -3.50 17.09
N ARG A 84 -2.88 -3.35 17.02
CA ARG A 84 -3.74 -4.38 16.40
C ARG A 84 -3.37 -4.64 14.94
N ALA A 85 -3.09 -3.58 14.16
CA ALA A 85 -2.66 -3.73 12.77
C ALA A 85 -1.34 -4.51 12.63
N ILE A 86 -0.39 -4.29 13.54
CA ILE A 86 0.86 -5.06 13.60
C ILE A 86 0.59 -6.52 13.93
N ASP A 87 -0.29 -6.80 14.92
CA ASP A 87 -0.67 -8.16 15.29
C ASP A 87 -1.38 -8.90 14.13
N GLU A 88 -2.23 -8.19 13.38
CA GLU A 88 -2.89 -8.70 12.18
C GLU A 88 -1.87 -9.06 11.10
N ALA A 89 -0.92 -8.16 10.79
CA ALA A 89 0.14 -8.39 9.81
C ALA A 89 1.03 -9.58 10.21
N ALA A 90 1.47 -9.64 11.46
CA ALA A 90 2.27 -10.73 11.99
C ALA A 90 1.53 -12.09 11.93
N SER A 91 0.24 -12.10 12.28
CA SER A 91 -0.59 -13.33 12.27
C SER A 91 -0.80 -13.87 10.86
N LEU A 92 -0.78 -13.01 9.85
CA LEU A 92 -0.90 -13.38 8.44
C LEU A 92 0.45 -13.72 7.80
N GLY A 93 1.58 -13.46 8.48
CA GLY A 93 2.91 -13.58 7.90
C GLY A 93 3.14 -12.58 6.75
N ALA A 94 2.56 -11.39 6.86
CA ALA A 94 2.69 -10.36 5.85
C ALA A 94 4.11 -9.78 5.80
N ASP A 95 4.59 -9.43 4.61
CA ASP A 95 5.91 -8.83 4.41
C ASP A 95 6.03 -7.45 5.07
N CYS A 96 4.92 -6.68 5.12
CA CYS A 96 4.87 -5.38 5.76
C CYS A 96 3.44 -4.97 6.18
N LEU A 97 3.38 -3.90 6.99
CA LEU A 97 2.17 -3.12 7.23
C LEU A 97 2.32 -1.76 6.54
N VAL A 98 1.46 -1.47 5.57
CA VAL A 98 1.41 -0.17 4.88
C VAL A 98 0.90 0.89 5.84
N ILE A 99 1.62 2.02 5.92
CA ILE A 99 1.35 3.12 6.86
C ILE A 99 0.98 4.40 6.13
N VAL A 100 -0.29 4.79 6.25
CA VAL A 100 -0.79 6.10 5.83
C VAL A 100 -0.92 7.00 7.07
N VAL A 101 -0.05 7.99 7.18
CA VAL A 101 0.22 8.66 8.46
C VAL A 101 -0.87 9.59 8.98
N GLY A 102 -1.82 9.99 8.13
CA GLY A 102 -2.88 10.95 8.45
C GLY A 102 -2.59 12.37 7.93
N GLY A 103 -3.66 13.13 7.69
CA GLY A 103 -3.61 14.52 7.23
C GLY A 103 -3.38 15.52 8.37
N LEU A 104 -3.65 16.81 8.12
CA LEU A 104 -3.64 17.84 9.15
C LEU A 104 -4.84 17.66 10.11
N GLN A 105 -4.60 17.92 11.38
CA GLN A 105 -5.70 18.02 12.36
C GLN A 105 -6.63 19.18 11.98
N ALA A 106 -7.92 19.00 12.25
CA ALA A 106 -8.93 20.03 11.96
C ALA A 106 -8.55 21.38 12.58
N GLY A 107 -8.55 22.43 11.76
CA GLY A 107 -8.20 23.80 12.15
C GLY A 107 -6.67 24.06 12.28
N SER A 108 -5.83 23.05 12.16
CA SER A 108 -4.37 23.24 12.20
C SER A 108 -3.84 23.80 10.87
N LYS A 109 -2.83 24.68 10.96
CA LYS A 109 -2.02 25.14 9.83
C LYS A 109 -0.55 24.73 9.98
N ASN A 110 -0.24 23.91 10.99
CA ASN A 110 1.12 23.52 11.32
C ASN A 110 1.50 22.19 10.68
N LEU A 111 1.80 22.22 9.39
CA LEU A 111 2.20 21.03 8.64
C LEU A 111 3.52 20.41 9.15
N GLN A 112 4.48 21.26 9.55
CA GLN A 112 5.75 20.79 10.09
C GLN A 112 5.55 20.08 11.43
N GLY A 113 4.73 20.63 12.31
CA GLY A 113 4.41 19.98 13.60
C GLY A 113 3.67 18.65 13.41
N ALA A 114 2.79 18.56 12.41
CA ALA A 114 2.14 17.28 12.08
C ALA A 114 3.14 16.21 11.61
N ARG A 115 4.14 16.59 10.81
CA ARG A 115 5.23 15.68 10.41
C ARG A 115 6.11 15.23 11.58
N SER A 116 6.43 16.16 12.50
CA SER A 116 7.16 15.81 13.74
C SER A 116 6.37 14.82 14.59
N LEU A 117 5.07 15.07 14.77
CA LEU A 117 4.15 14.15 15.47
C LEU A 117 4.15 12.74 14.87
N VAL A 118 4.14 12.64 13.54
CA VAL A 118 4.24 11.35 12.83
C VAL A 118 5.54 10.63 13.18
N THR A 119 6.68 11.33 13.15
CA THR A 119 7.98 10.74 13.49
C THR A 119 8.02 10.25 14.93
N ASP A 120 7.49 11.02 15.88
CA ASP A 120 7.43 10.64 17.30
C ASP A 120 6.51 9.42 17.52
N ALA A 121 5.36 9.39 16.85
CA ALA A 121 4.43 8.27 16.93
C ALA A 121 5.01 6.97 16.36
N LEU A 122 5.71 7.07 15.22
CA LEU A 122 6.44 5.93 14.63
C LEU A 122 7.56 5.45 15.57
N ALA A 123 8.36 6.35 16.13
CA ALA A 123 9.40 5.98 17.09
C ALA A 123 8.83 5.24 18.32
N LYS A 124 7.64 5.63 18.78
CA LYS A 124 6.95 4.99 19.91
C LYS A 124 6.45 3.57 19.59
N ILE A 125 5.90 3.33 18.37
CA ILE A 125 5.33 2.03 18.00
C ILE A 125 6.37 1.06 17.44
N LEU A 126 7.48 1.55 16.89
CA LEU A 126 8.49 0.77 16.19
C LEU A 126 9.08 -0.39 17.01
N PRO A 127 9.37 -0.26 18.32
CA PRO A 127 9.85 -1.39 19.13
C PRO A 127 8.85 -2.57 19.14
N TYR A 128 7.55 -2.28 19.12
CA TYR A 128 6.51 -3.29 19.06
C TYR A 128 6.49 -3.99 17.69
N ALA A 129 6.57 -3.24 16.60
CA ALA A 129 6.62 -3.78 15.24
C ALA A 129 7.86 -4.67 15.03
N ARG A 130 9.03 -4.23 15.52
CA ARG A 130 10.27 -5.02 15.49
C ARG A 130 10.14 -6.34 16.25
N ALA A 131 9.57 -6.31 17.45
CA ALA A 131 9.33 -7.52 18.25
C ALA A 131 8.38 -8.50 17.56
N ALA A 132 7.43 -8.00 16.78
CA ALA A 132 6.49 -8.79 15.98
C ALA A 132 7.07 -9.23 14.61
N GLY A 133 8.26 -8.75 14.22
CA GLY A 133 8.86 -9.04 12.92
C GLY A 133 8.18 -8.34 11.73
N VAL A 134 7.45 -7.24 11.98
CA VAL A 134 6.66 -6.53 10.97
C VAL A 134 7.39 -5.24 10.56
N THR A 135 7.64 -5.08 9.26
CA THR A 135 8.15 -3.83 8.69
C THR A 135 7.03 -2.81 8.54
N LEU A 136 7.24 -1.58 9.07
CA LEU A 136 6.32 -0.45 8.85
C LEU A 136 6.68 0.23 7.53
N ALA A 137 5.86 0.04 6.49
CA ALA A 137 6.09 0.58 5.15
C ALA A 137 5.39 1.94 5.00
N LEU A 138 6.15 3.04 5.09
CA LEU A 138 5.61 4.40 4.97
C LEU A 138 5.18 4.69 3.54
N GLU A 139 3.93 5.08 3.37
CA GLU A 139 3.38 5.45 2.07
C GLU A 139 3.24 6.98 1.96
N PRO A 140 4.07 7.65 1.13
CA PRO A 140 3.84 9.03 0.76
C PRO A 140 2.64 9.10 -0.18
N LEU A 141 1.65 9.95 0.13
CA LEU A 141 0.49 10.14 -0.74
C LEU A 141 0.64 11.38 -1.62
N HIS A 142 -0.11 11.41 -2.72
CA HIS A 142 -0.14 12.56 -3.63
C HIS A 142 -0.41 13.87 -2.86
N PRO A 143 0.33 14.97 -3.13
CA PRO A 143 0.26 16.21 -2.35
C PRO A 143 -1.10 16.86 -2.32
N MET A 144 -1.97 16.57 -3.29
CA MET A 144 -3.36 17.05 -3.29
C MET A 144 -4.17 16.54 -2.08
N THR A 145 -3.73 15.44 -1.43
CA THR A 145 -4.37 14.84 -0.27
C THR A 145 -3.65 15.15 1.04
N CYS A 146 -2.71 16.10 1.03
CA CYS A 146 -1.87 16.44 2.18
C CYS A 146 -2.66 16.92 3.40
N ALA A 147 -3.79 17.60 3.17
CA ALA A 147 -4.59 18.17 4.25
C ALA A 147 -5.43 17.11 4.99
N ASP A 148 -5.89 16.08 4.30
CA ASP A 148 -6.92 15.15 4.82
C ASP A 148 -6.49 13.69 4.94
N ARG A 149 -5.45 13.26 4.20
CA ARG A 149 -5.05 11.85 4.16
C ARG A 149 -3.63 11.58 4.64
N SER A 150 -2.61 12.33 4.18
CA SER A 150 -1.22 12.11 4.58
C SER A 150 -0.38 13.38 4.49
N VAL A 151 0.24 13.77 5.60
CA VAL A 151 1.20 14.89 5.65
C VAL A 151 2.54 14.53 5.01
N LEU A 152 2.78 13.28 4.64
CA LEU A 152 3.92 12.83 3.83
C LEU A 152 3.50 12.80 2.37
N SER A 153 4.19 13.55 1.51
CA SER A 153 3.79 13.75 0.12
C SER A 153 4.88 13.43 -0.90
N THR A 154 6.10 13.09 -0.46
CA THR A 154 7.20 12.69 -1.35
C THR A 154 7.95 11.48 -0.80
N THR A 155 8.51 10.68 -1.71
CA THR A 155 9.40 9.56 -1.36
C THR A 155 10.56 10.01 -0.47
N ALA A 156 11.15 11.18 -0.76
CA ALA A 156 12.25 11.73 0.02
C ALA A 156 11.85 12.05 1.48
N GLN A 157 10.62 12.53 1.73
CA GLN A 157 10.14 12.77 3.10
C GLN A 157 9.97 11.46 3.89
N ALA A 158 9.39 10.43 3.27
CA ALA A 158 9.24 9.12 3.89
C ALA A 158 10.60 8.47 4.16
N LEU A 159 11.53 8.57 3.20
CA LEU A 159 12.89 8.07 3.32
C LEU A 159 13.63 8.72 4.50
N GLY A 160 13.56 10.04 4.64
CA GLY A 160 14.20 10.75 5.75
C GLY A 160 13.73 10.28 7.14
N ILE A 161 12.44 9.94 7.28
CA ILE A 161 11.92 9.32 8.52
C ILE A 161 12.45 7.89 8.68
N ALA A 162 12.41 7.08 7.62
CA ALA A 162 12.90 5.71 7.66
C ALA A 162 14.40 5.63 8.00
N GLU A 163 15.20 6.56 7.48
CA GLU A 163 16.64 6.67 7.81
C GLU A 163 16.86 7.07 9.28
N ALA A 164 16.11 8.05 9.77
CA ALA A 164 16.21 8.51 11.15
C ALA A 164 15.81 7.44 12.18
N LEU A 165 14.81 6.62 11.87
CA LEU A 165 14.30 5.55 12.74
C LEU A 165 15.06 4.21 12.56
N GLY A 166 15.69 4.00 11.43
CA GLY A 166 16.54 2.84 11.17
C GLY A 166 15.78 1.57 10.77
N GLU A 167 16.23 0.42 11.24
CA GLU A 167 15.67 -0.89 10.90
C GLU A 167 14.19 -1.03 11.30
N GLY A 168 13.41 -1.79 10.51
CA GLY A 168 11.98 -2.02 10.74
C GLY A 168 11.07 -0.94 10.17
N VAL A 169 11.64 0.10 9.53
CA VAL A 169 10.89 1.10 8.76
C VAL A 169 11.36 1.08 7.31
N GLY A 170 10.42 0.87 6.40
CA GLY A 170 10.61 0.89 4.95
C GLY A 170 9.63 1.83 4.26
N LEU A 171 9.56 1.76 2.95
CA LEU A 171 8.68 2.56 2.12
C LEU A 171 7.71 1.67 1.34
N ALA A 172 6.45 2.10 1.27
CA ALA A 172 5.49 1.63 0.28
C ALA A 172 5.43 2.68 -0.84
N LEU A 173 5.78 2.27 -2.04
CA LEU A 173 5.76 3.15 -3.22
C LEU A 173 4.55 2.78 -4.06
N ASP A 174 3.56 3.67 -4.15
CA ASP A 174 2.43 3.55 -5.07
C ASP A 174 2.64 4.54 -6.23
N VAL A 175 2.67 4.02 -7.46
CA VAL A 175 2.86 4.86 -8.65
C VAL A 175 1.85 5.99 -8.72
N TYR A 176 0.61 5.78 -8.25
CA TYR A 176 -0.45 6.78 -8.22
C TYR A 176 -0.07 8.02 -7.41
N HIS A 177 0.73 7.83 -6.38
CA HIS A 177 1.09 8.88 -5.44
C HIS A 177 2.41 9.57 -5.76
N ILE A 178 3.29 8.93 -6.55
CA ILE A 178 4.66 9.40 -6.75
C ILE A 178 5.02 9.79 -8.18
N TRP A 179 4.23 9.43 -9.22
CA TRP A 179 4.57 9.60 -10.63
C TRP A 179 4.87 11.04 -11.06
N TRP A 180 4.28 12.01 -10.38
CA TRP A 180 4.38 13.45 -10.64
C TRP A 180 5.67 14.08 -10.09
N ASP A 181 6.40 13.39 -9.19
CA ASP A 181 7.55 13.96 -8.47
C ASP A 181 8.74 14.18 -9.44
N PRO A 182 9.21 15.44 -9.64
CA PRO A 182 10.35 15.72 -10.50
C PRO A 182 11.66 15.08 -9.99
N ASP A 183 11.74 14.76 -8.71
CA ASP A 183 12.90 14.11 -8.09
C ASP A 183 12.73 12.58 -7.94
N LEU A 184 11.72 11.98 -8.59
CA LEU A 184 11.33 10.57 -8.42
C LEU A 184 12.50 9.60 -8.58
N GLU A 185 13.25 9.70 -9.68
CA GLU A 185 14.38 8.81 -9.96
C GLU A 185 15.45 8.86 -8.87
N ARG A 186 15.83 10.08 -8.45
CA ARG A 186 16.79 10.29 -7.37
C ARG A 186 16.28 9.73 -6.05
N SER A 187 15.00 9.94 -5.74
CA SER A 187 14.37 9.50 -4.49
C SER A 187 14.24 7.97 -4.42
N ILE A 188 13.88 7.31 -5.52
CA ILE A 188 13.82 5.85 -5.60
C ILE A 188 15.23 5.26 -5.46
N ALA A 189 16.23 5.81 -6.17
CA ALA A 189 17.61 5.33 -6.06
C ALA A 189 18.15 5.47 -4.62
N ALA A 190 17.84 6.57 -3.93
CA ALA A 190 18.22 6.77 -2.54
C ALA A 190 17.50 5.81 -1.58
N ALA A 191 16.30 5.33 -1.93
CA ALA A 191 15.53 4.35 -1.15
C ALA A 191 16.00 2.90 -1.31
N ALA A 192 17.11 2.65 -2.02
CA ALA A 192 17.65 1.30 -2.23
C ALA A 192 17.78 0.51 -0.92
N GLY A 193 17.26 -0.72 -0.92
CA GLY A 193 17.23 -1.61 0.25
C GLY A 193 16.20 -1.25 1.34
N ARG A 194 15.36 -0.22 1.12
CA ARG A 194 14.29 0.19 2.05
C ARG A 194 12.88 0.11 1.46
N ILE A 195 12.74 -0.23 0.19
CA ILE A 195 11.42 -0.43 -0.42
C ILE A 195 10.84 -1.73 0.11
N ALA A 196 9.71 -1.65 0.80
CA ALA A 196 9.02 -2.79 1.43
C ALA A 196 7.75 -3.20 0.69
N ALA A 197 7.13 -2.28 -0.07
CA ALA A 197 5.98 -2.55 -0.92
C ALA A 197 6.04 -1.69 -2.18
N PHE A 198 5.50 -2.21 -3.29
CA PHE A 198 5.33 -1.46 -4.53
C PHE A 198 3.96 -1.73 -5.12
N HIS A 199 3.18 -0.66 -5.34
CA HIS A 199 1.82 -0.72 -5.86
C HIS A 199 1.71 -0.05 -7.22
N VAL A 200 0.85 -0.60 -8.10
CA VAL A 200 0.64 -0.13 -9.46
C VAL A 200 -0.84 0.03 -9.78
N CYS A 201 -1.15 1.12 -10.46
CA CYS A 201 -2.40 1.45 -11.10
C CYS A 201 -2.13 2.60 -12.07
N ASP A 202 -3.16 3.27 -12.59
CA ASP A 202 -2.94 4.38 -13.50
C ASP A 202 -3.73 5.64 -13.12
N TRP A 203 -3.22 6.80 -13.57
CA TRP A 203 -3.83 8.11 -13.37
C TRP A 203 -4.61 8.52 -14.60
N LEU A 204 -5.94 8.60 -14.46
CA LEU A 204 -6.83 8.95 -15.58
C LEU A 204 -6.86 10.45 -15.88
N VAL A 205 -6.97 10.78 -17.16
CA VAL A 205 -7.16 12.14 -17.65
C VAL A 205 -8.40 12.17 -18.58
N PRO A 206 -9.38 13.03 -18.28
CA PRO A 206 -9.48 13.97 -17.17
C PRO A 206 -9.68 13.28 -15.83
N THR A 207 -9.05 13.82 -14.77
CA THR A 207 -9.22 13.31 -13.40
C THR A 207 -10.56 13.78 -12.85
N ARG A 208 -11.43 12.87 -12.53
CA ARG A 208 -12.80 13.14 -12.03
C ARG A 208 -12.89 13.09 -10.51
N ASP A 209 -12.05 12.27 -9.88
CA ASP A 209 -11.92 12.13 -8.43
C ASP A 209 -10.48 11.75 -8.09
N LEU A 210 -9.92 12.36 -7.02
CA LEU A 210 -8.53 12.16 -6.61
C LEU A 210 -8.29 10.83 -5.87
N VAL A 211 -9.34 10.12 -5.51
CA VAL A 211 -9.25 8.90 -4.69
C VAL A 211 -9.86 7.71 -5.41
N PHE A 212 -11.05 7.89 -5.98
CA PHE A 212 -11.90 6.81 -6.49
C PHE A 212 -12.00 6.76 -8.02
N ASP A 213 -11.01 7.31 -8.73
CA ASP A 213 -10.98 7.33 -10.19
C ASP A 213 -9.64 6.82 -10.73
N ARG A 214 -9.10 5.75 -10.12
CA ARG A 214 -7.87 5.11 -10.63
C ARG A 214 -8.19 4.22 -11.83
N GLY A 215 -7.25 4.15 -12.78
CA GLY A 215 -7.28 3.24 -13.92
C GLY A 215 -6.49 1.96 -13.66
N MET A 216 -6.77 0.93 -14.46
CA MET A 216 -5.89 -0.23 -14.61
C MET A 216 -4.61 0.22 -15.32
N MET A 217 -3.52 -0.46 -15.10
CA MET A 217 -2.25 -0.21 -15.79
C MET A 217 -2.46 -0.07 -17.31
N GLY A 218 -2.04 1.07 -17.88
CA GLY A 218 -2.22 1.42 -19.28
C GLY A 218 -3.52 2.15 -19.65
N ASP A 219 -4.37 2.48 -18.68
CA ASP A 219 -5.57 3.30 -18.92
C ASP A 219 -5.28 4.81 -18.90
N GLY A 220 -4.17 5.22 -18.31
CA GLY A 220 -3.88 6.62 -18.02
C GLY A 220 -2.52 7.10 -18.52
N VAL A 221 -1.85 7.93 -17.72
CA VAL A 221 -0.68 8.70 -18.14
C VAL A 221 0.61 8.35 -17.40
N ILE A 222 0.58 7.37 -16.46
CA ILE A 222 1.76 7.00 -15.69
C ILE A 222 2.69 6.12 -16.53
N ASP A 223 3.95 6.50 -16.62
CA ASP A 223 5.00 5.63 -17.19
C ASP A 223 5.40 4.55 -16.16
N ILE A 224 4.51 3.55 -15.99
CA ILE A 224 4.63 2.50 -14.98
C ILE A 224 5.87 1.66 -15.24
N SER A 225 6.14 1.30 -16.49
CA SER A 225 7.31 0.49 -16.88
C SER A 225 8.61 1.16 -16.47
N ARG A 226 8.73 2.48 -16.67
CA ARG A 226 9.90 3.25 -16.23
C ARG A 226 10.03 3.25 -14.71
N ILE A 227 8.93 3.50 -13.97
CA ILE A 227 8.98 3.54 -12.50
C ILE A 227 9.33 2.16 -11.95
N ARG A 228 8.76 1.09 -12.49
CA ARG A 228 9.09 -0.29 -12.13
C ARG A 228 10.58 -0.58 -12.36
N ALA A 229 11.13 -0.19 -13.50
CA ALA A 229 12.56 -0.38 -13.77
C ALA A 229 13.45 0.35 -12.74
N LEU A 230 13.05 1.55 -12.30
CA LEU A 230 13.76 2.27 -11.23
C LEU A 230 13.68 1.54 -9.87
N VAL A 231 12.50 1.01 -9.52
CA VAL A 231 12.27 0.25 -8.28
C VAL A 231 13.06 -1.06 -8.30
N ASP A 232 13.08 -1.77 -9.43
CA ASP A 232 13.86 -2.98 -9.61
C ASP A 232 15.39 -2.69 -9.53
N ALA A 233 15.84 -1.58 -10.14
CA ALA A 233 17.23 -1.13 -10.05
C ALA A 233 17.64 -0.73 -8.62
N ALA A 234 16.69 -0.25 -7.80
CA ALA A 234 16.90 0.00 -6.37
C ALA A 234 16.93 -1.29 -5.51
N GLY A 235 16.79 -2.46 -6.14
CA GLY A 235 16.94 -3.77 -5.51
C GLY A 235 15.64 -4.38 -4.95
N TYR A 236 14.48 -3.81 -5.22
CA TYR A 236 13.23 -4.41 -4.79
C TYR A 236 12.86 -5.62 -5.66
N GLN A 237 12.69 -6.78 -5.03
CA GLN A 237 12.33 -8.04 -5.69
C GLN A 237 11.02 -8.64 -5.16
N GLY A 238 10.34 -7.90 -4.28
CA GLY A 238 9.09 -8.35 -3.67
C GLY A 238 7.89 -8.32 -4.62
N PRO A 239 6.71 -8.69 -4.12
CA PRO A 239 5.45 -8.63 -4.86
C PRO A 239 5.11 -7.20 -5.29
N ILE A 240 4.39 -7.08 -6.41
CA ILE A 240 3.88 -5.82 -6.97
C ILE A 240 2.37 -5.85 -6.92
N GLY A 241 1.78 -5.03 -6.05
CA GLY A 241 0.36 -5.00 -5.79
C GLY A 241 -0.41 -4.16 -6.81
N VAL A 242 -1.43 -4.74 -7.44
CA VAL A 242 -2.38 -3.96 -8.23
C VAL A 242 -3.40 -3.34 -7.30
N GLU A 243 -3.40 -2.01 -7.17
CA GLU A 243 -4.24 -1.26 -6.23
C GLU A 243 -5.12 -0.22 -6.93
N ILE A 244 -6.35 -0.60 -7.24
CA ILE A 244 -7.27 0.22 -8.05
C ILE A 244 -8.52 0.59 -7.26
N MET A 245 -8.61 1.86 -6.86
CA MET A 245 -9.83 2.47 -6.32
C MET A 245 -10.61 3.09 -7.48
N SER A 246 -11.65 2.43 -7.97
CA SER A 246 -12.36 2.83 -9.20
C SER A 246 -13.87 2.63 -9.10
N GLU A 247 -14.51 3.55 -8.39
CA GLU A 247 -15.96 3.48 -8.11
C GLU A 247 -16.82 3.51 -9.39
N ARG A 248 -16.33 4.18 -10.44
CA ARG A 248 -17.10 4.42 -11.66
C ARG A 248 -16.89 3.35 -12.74
N ASP A 249 -15.82 2.54 -12.62
CA ASP A 249 -15.48 1.55 -13.64
C ASP A 249 -15.11 0.19 -13.03
N TRP A 250 -13.87 0.00 -12.53
CA TRP A 250 -13.36 -1.33 -12.18
C TRP A 250 -14.12 -2.01 -11.05
N TRP A 251 -14.68 -1.28 -10.08
CA TRP A 251 -15.54 -1.84 -9.04
C TRP A 251 -16.93 -2.28 -9.53
N ARG A 252 -17.28 -2.00 -10.79
CA ARG A 252 -18.58 -2.38 -11.41
C ARG A 252 -18.47 -3.55 -12.38
N ARG A 253 -17.23 -4.00 -12.65
CA ARG A 253 -16.97 -5.10 -13.56
C ARG A 253 -17.02 -6.45 -12.84
N ASP A 254 -17.13 -7.53 -13.61
CA ASP A 254 -16.94 -8.88 -13.09
C ASP A 254 -15.52 -9.02 -12.52
N PRO A 255 -15.36 -9.48 -11.29
CA PRO A 255 -14.04 -9.51 -10.64
C PRO A 255 -13.08 -10.54 -11.25
N ASP A 256 -13.55 -11.65 -11.81
CA ASP A 256 -12.70 -12.59 -12.57
C ASP A 256 -12.20 -11.93 -13.88
N GLU A 257 -13.02 -11.09 -14.54
CA GLU A 257 -12.56 -10.24 -15.64
C GLU A 257 -11.48 -9.26 -15.20
N VAL A 258 -11.68 -8.57 -14.06
CA VAL A 258 -10.70 -7.62 -13.50
C VAL A 258 -9.35 -8.29 -13.25
N LEU A 259 -9.33 -9.48 -12.63
CA LEU A 259 -8.10 -10.23 -12.38
C LEU A 259 -7.43 -10.69 -13.69
N GLY A 260 -8.22 -11.13 -14.67
CA GLY A 260 -7.72 -11.53 -15.99
C GLY A 260 -7.02 -10.38 -16.72
N ILE A 261 -7.65 -9.19 -16.72
CA ILE A 261 -7.08 -7.99 -17.34
C ILE A 261 -5.85 -7.51 -16.57
N ALA A 262 -5.89 -7.52 -15.24
CA ALA A 262 -4.73 -7.16 -14.42
C ALA A 262 -3.51 -8.03 -14.77
N LYS A 263 -3.66 -9.35 -14.88
CA LYS A 263 -2.58 -10.26 -15.31
C LYS A 263 -2.04 -9.94 -16.70
N GLN A 264 -2.95 -9.70 -17.66
CA GLN A 264 -2.55 -9.37 -19.02
C GLN A 264 -1.70 -8.10 -19.05
N ARG A 265 -2.20 -7.02 -18.43
CA ARG A 265 -1.53 -5.72 -18.47
C ARG A 265 -0.27 -5.66 -17.59
N PHE A 266 -0.22 -6.45 -16.51
CA PHE A 266 0.98 -6.59 -15.69
C PHE A 266 2.17 -7.16 -16.47
N ALA A 267 1.91 -7.95 -17.51
CA ALA A 267 2.94 -8.48 -18.40
C ALA A 267 3.59 -7.40 -19.29
N ASP A 268 2.90 -6.27 -19.47
CA ASP A 268 3.32 -5.18 -20.35
C ASP A 268 4.02 -4.01 -19.60
N VAL A 269 4.05 -4.07 -18.26
CA VAL A 269 4.59 -3.00 -17.39
C VAL A 269 5.75 -3.45 -16.53
#